data_32e556f1846c90a4880118dd4da4ce1e
#
_entry.id   32e556f1846c90a4880118dd4da4ce1e
#
_cell.length_a   1.000
_cell.length_b   1.000
_cell.length_c   1.000
_cell.angle_alpha   90.00
_cell.angle_beta   90.00
_cell.angle_gamma   90.00
#
_symmetry.space_group_name_H-M   'P 1'
#
loop_
_entity.id
_entity.type
_entity.pdbx_description
1 polymer ?
#
loop_
_entity_poly.entity_id
_entity_poly.type
_entity_poly.pdbx_seq_one_letter_code
_entity_poly.pdbx_strand_id
1 'polypeptide(L)'
;MSIPKNEPPKAGRRTSHYFDPAPAAPSRPRLVFLHLPGLDVELQADRGVFGSRGIDIGTLSLLREAPAPPAAGDILDLGSGYGPIAIAFAKKAPEARVWAVDVNERALELTRTNASSARAPNVTACLPDEVPAGTRFAAIYSNPPVRVGKAPLHELLLHWLPRLETGACAYLVVQRNLGSDSLAAWMQTQGFVVRRLKSKKGYRILEVCLQAPRQAG
;
A
#
# COMPACT_ATOMS: atom_id res chain seq x y z
N MET A 1 -6.70 -55.98 23.16
CA MET A 1 -5.74 -55.15 22.45
C MET A 1 -6.51 -54.20 21.57
N SER A 2 -6.71 -52.96 22.05
CA SER A 2 -7.48 -51.92 21.32
C SER A 2 -6.50 -50.97 20.62
N ILE A 3 -6.72 -50.82 19.31
CA ILE A 3 -5.92 -49.93 18.45
C ILE A 3 -6.37 -48.49 18.69
N PRO A 4 -5.49 -47.52 18.96
CA PRO A 4 -5.87 -46.11 19.09
C PRO A 4 -6.23 -45.54 17.71
N LYS A 5 -7.40 -44.87 17.64
CA LYS A 5 -7.83 -44.09 16.46
C LYS A 5 -6.99 -42.82 16.39
N ASN A 6 -6.24 -42.71 15.31
CA ASN A 6 -5.50 -41.52 14.95
C ASN A 6 -6.51 -40.44 14.47
N GLU A 7 -6.75 -39.42 15.27
CA GLU A 7 -7.47 -38.22 14.81
C GLU A 7 -6.54 -37.37 13.94
N PRO A 8 -7.02 -36.83 12.81
CA PRO A 8 -6.23 -35.94 11.98
C PRO A 8 -6.02 -34.59 12.71
N PRO A 9 -4.88 -33.91 12.52
CA PRO A 9 -4.58 -32.64 13.19
C PRO A 9 -5.62 -31.57 12.78
N LYS A 10 -6.18 -30.89 13.78
CA LYS A 10 -7.09 -29.77 13.60
C LYS A 10 -6.38 -28.70 12.76
N ALA A 11 -6.94 -28.40 11.59
CA ALA A 11 -6.49 -27.33 10.72
C ALA A 11 -6.42 -26.03 11.52
N GLY A 12 -5.21 -25.44 11.60
CA GLY A 12 -4.96 -24.18 12.25
C GLY A 12 -5.85 -23.08 11.66
N ARG A 13 -6.44 -22.27 12.52
CA ARG A 13 -7.20 -21.07 12.14
C ARG A 13 -6.33 -20.24 11.20
N ARG A 14 -6.72 -20.17 9.92
CA ARG A 14 -6.17 -19.21 8.96
C ARG A 14 -6.51 -17.81 9.47
N THR A 15 -5.52 -17.12 9.98
CA THR A 15 -5.61 -15.72 10.33
C THR A 15 -5.46 -14.87 9.09
N SER A 16 -6.42 -14.02 8.89
CA SER A 16 -6.50 -12.78 8.15
C SER A 16 -6.94 -12.81 6.70
N HIS A 17 -8.17 -12.33 6.51
CA HIS A 17 -8.81 -11.98 5.23
C HIS A 17 -8.06 -10.93 4.37
N TYR A 18 -6.96 -10.38 4.82
CA TYR A 18 -6.20 -9.35 4.09
C TYR A 18 -5.16 -9.96 3.14
N PHE A 19 -4.65 -11.15 3.44
CA PHE A 19 -3.72 -11.89 2.57
C PHE A 19 -4.41 -13.01 1.79
N ASP A 20 -5.74 -12.98 1.66
CA ASP A 20 -6.46 -13.95 0.87
C ASP A 20 -6.51 -13.46 -0.59
N PRO A 21 -5.90 -14.17 -1.56
CA PRO A 21 -5.88 -13.78 -2.97
C PRO A 21 -7.29 -13.66 -3.58
N ALA A 22 -8.26 -14.40 -3.04
CA ALA A 22 -9.65 -14.36 -3.50
C ALA A 22 -10.59 -14.03 -2.34
N PRO A 23 -11.20 -12.83 -2.30
CA PRO A 23 -12.16 -12.49 -1.26
C PRO A 23 -13.40 -13.37 -1.38
N ALA A 24 -13.77 -14.04 -0.27
CA ALA A 24 -14.98 -14.86 -0.18
C ALA A 24 -16.30 -14.07 -0.31
N ALA A 25 -16.24 -12.74 -0.28
CA ALA A 25 -17.41 -11.89 -0.37
C ALA A 25 -17.96 -11.83 -1.81
N PRO A 26 -19.30 -12.02 -2.02
CA PRO A 26 -19.90 -11.82 -3.33
C PRO A 26 -19.65 -10.39 -3.83
N SER A 27 -19.38 -10.27 -5.14
CA SER A 27 -19.17 -8.98 -5.80
C SER A 27 -20.40 -8.08 -5.65
N ARG A 28 -20.16 -6.82 -5.35
CA ARG A 28 -21.16 -5.74 -5.33
C ARG A 28 -20.49 -4.43 -5.72
N PRO A 29 -20.29 -4.19 -7.02
CA PRO A 29 -19.58 -3.01 -7.52
C PRO A 29 -20.27 -1.71 -7.11
N ARG A 30 -19.47 -0.67 -6.89
CA ARG A 30 -19.93 0.69 -6.55
C ARG A 30 -19.02 1.71 -7.22
N LEU A 31 -19.54 2.87 -7.53
CA LEU A 31 -18.78 4.03 -7.94
C LEU A 31 -18.36 4.83 -6.70
N VAL A 32 -17.12 5.26 -6.70
CA VAL A 32 -16.50 6.09 -5.68
C VAL A 32 -15.81 7.26 -6.38
N PHE A 33 -15.99 8.47 -5.85
CA PHE A 33 -15.43 9.68 -6.44
C PHE A 33 -14.23 10.16 -5.63
N LEU A 34 -13.11 10.34 -6.30
CA LEU A 34 -11.90 10.93 -5.74
C LEU A 34 -11.82 12.39 -6.19
N HIS A 35 -11.96 13.31 -5.23
CA HIS A 35 -11.85 14.74 -5.46
C HIS A 35 -10.59 15.29 -4.79
N LEU A 36 -9.66 15.76 -5.60
CA LEU A 36 -8.43 16.43 -5.18
C LEU A 36 -8.29 17.75 -5.97
N PRO A 37 -7.54 18.73 -5.47
CA PRO A 37 -7.24 19.94 -6.25
C PRO A 37 -6.66 19.59 -7.63
N GLY A 38 -7.37 19.98 -8.68
CA GLY A 38 -6.99 19.72 -10.07
C GLY A 38 -7.16 18.27 -10.55
N LEU A 39 -7.85 17.41 -9.78
CA LEU A 39 -8.08 16.02 -10.19
C LEU A 39 -9.42 15.50 -9.65
N ASP A 40 -10.32 15.21 -10.56
CA ASP A 40 -11.59 14.52 -10.31
C ASP A 40 -11.58 13.18 -11.04
N VAL A 41 -11.75 12.08 -10.32
CA VAL A 41 -11.72 10.73 -10.90
C VAL A 41 -12.85 9.89 -10.31
N GLU A 42 -13.60 9.24 -11.19
CA GLU A 42 -14.56 8.20 -10.85
C GLU A 42 -13.86 6.85 -10.84
N LEU A 43 -14.02 6.09 -9.76
CA LEU A 43 -13.39 4.79 -9.54
C LEU A 43 -14.45 3.74 -9.21
N GLN A 44 -14.26 2.55 -9.75
CA GLN A 44 -15.02 1.38 -9.33
C GLN A 44 -14.38 0.77 -8.09
N ALA A 45 -15.19 0.45 -7.11
CA ALA A 45 -14.80 -0.29 -5.91
C ALA A 45 -15.75 -1.46 -5.71
N ASP A 46 -15.31 -2.50 -4.99
CA ASP A 46 -16.15 -3.69 -4.75
C ASP A 46 -15.99 -4.21 -3.32
N ARG A 47 -16.97 -5.01 -2.88
CA ARG A 47 -16.89 -5.75 -1.63
C ARG A 47 -15.67 -6.67 -1.63
N GLY A 48 -15.05 -6.82 -0.43
CA GLY A 48 -13.81 -7.59 -0.29
C GLY A 48 -12.55 -6.84 -0.66
N VAL A 49 -12.66 -5.57 -1.11
CA VAL A 49 -11.54 -4.67 -1.33
C VAL A 49 -11.60 -3.52 -0.32
N PHE A 50 -10.44 -3.10 0.19
CA PHE A 50 -10.34 -2.00 1.16
C PHE A 50 -10.90 -0.69 0.60
N GLY A 51 -11.62 0.06 1.43
CA GLY A 51 -12.19 1.36 1.01
C GLY A 51 -13.42 1.27 0.11
N SER A 52 -14.08 0.11 -0.02
CA SER A 52 -15.23 -0.10 -0.94
C SER A 52 -16.46 0.76 -0.68
N ARG A 53 -16.54 1.49 0.43
CA ARG A 53 -17.66 2.39 0.77
C ARG A 53 -17.39 3.87 0.45
N GLY A 54 -16.20 4.19 -0.03
CA GLY A 54 -15.71 5.54 -0.31
C GLY A 54 -14.21 5.60 -0.15
N ILE A 55 -13.58 6.69 -0.60
CA ILE A 55 -12.14 6.87 -0.39
C ILE A 55 -11.85 6.93 1.11
N ASP A 56 -10.99 6.04 1.57
CA ASP A 56 -10.57 6.02 2.98
C ASP A 56 -9.94 7.35 3.41
N ILE A 57 -10.22 7.77 4.65
CA ILE A 57 -9.72 9.05 5.19
C ILE A 57 -8.18 9.08 5.24
N GLY A 58 -7.54 7.94 5.54
CA GLY A 58 -6.08 7.81 5.50
C GLY A 58 -5.55 8.02 4.09
N THR A 59 -6.14 7.36 3.10
CA THR A 59 -5.80 7.53 1.69
C THR A 59 -5.97 8.98 1.24
N LEU A 60 -7.09 9.65 1.57
CA LEU A 60 -7.27 11.07 1.28
C LEU A 60 -6.23 11.96 1.98
N SER A 61 -5.87 11.63 3.22
CA SER A 61 -4.85 12.36 3.97
C SER A 61 -3.48 12.21 3.30
N LEU A 62 -3.13 10.99 2.86
CA LEU A 62 -1.89 10.73 2.14
C LEU A 62 -1.82 11.55 0.85
N LEU A 63 -2.86 11.48 0.02
CA LEU A 63 -2.92 12.16 -1.28
C LEU A 63 -2.87 13.70 -1.19
N ARG A 64 -3.28 14.28 -0.06
CA ARG A 64 -3.32 15.74 0.17
C ARG A 64 -2.11 16.29 0.89
N GLU A 65 -1.49 15.50 1.76
CA GLU A 65 -0.50 16.00 2.72
C GLU A 65 0.91 15.41 2.51
N ALA A 66 1.03 14.26 1.81
CA ALA A 66 2.33 13.74 1.42
C ALA A 66 2.95 14.59 0.30
N PRO A 67 4.27 14.60 0.17
CA PRO A 67 4.94 15.20 -0.99
C PRO A 67 4.37 14.67 -2.30
N ALA A 68 4.38 15.52 -3.33
CA ALA A 68 3.98 15.12 -4.69
C ALA A 68 4.86 13.96 -5.18
N PRO A 69 4.34 13.10 -6.07
CA PRO A 69 5.14 12.04 -6.67
C PRO A 69 6.29 12.63 -7.49
N PRO A 70 7.43 11.92 -7.59
CA PRO A 70 8.49 12.25 -8.54
C PRO A 70 7.93 12.32 -9.97
N ALA A 71 8.45 13.25 -10.77
CA ALA A 71 7.96 13.45 -12.15
C ALA A 71 8.26 12.24 -13.05
N ALA A 72 9.30 11.45 -12.76
CA ALA A 72 9.73 10.28 -13.51
C ALA A 72 10.28 9.19 -12.56
N GLY A 73 10.60 8.02 -13.08
CA GLY A 73 11.06 6.87 -12.32
C GLY A 73 9.93 5.93 -11.92
N ASP A 74 10.28 4.92 -11.15
CA ASP A 74 9.33 3.92 -10.66
C ASP A 74 8.73 4.37 -9.31
N ILE A 75 7.41 4.44 -9.21
CA ILE A 75 6.67 4.77 -8.00
C ILE A 75 5.90 3.53 -7.56
N LEU A 76 5.90 3.22 -6.27
CA LEU A 76 5.13 2.11 -5.72
C LEU A 76 3.93 2.61 -4.90
N ASP A 77 2.73 2.14 -5.25
CA ASP A 77 1.53 2.13 -4.40
C ASP A 77 1.42 0.75 -3.75
N LEU A 78 1.84 0.65 -2.50
CA LEU A 78 1.90 -0.61 -1.75
C LEU A 78 0.60 -0.87 -0.99
N GLY A 79 -0.10 -1.94 -1.34
CA GLY A 79 -1.45 -2.23 -0.87
C GLY A 79 -2.46 -1.35 -1.59
N SER A 80 -2.43 -1.38 -2.93
CA SER A 80 -3.13 -0.41 -3.79
C SER A 80 -4.66 -0.45 -3.69
N GLY A 81 -5.25 -1.58 -3.24
CA GLY A 81 -6.68 -1.77 -3.25
C GLY A 81 -7.24 -1.62 -4.68
N TYR A 82 -8.26 -0.80 -4.86
CA TYR A 82 -8.82 -0.48 -6.19
C TYR A 82 -8.12 0.71 -6.89
N GLY A 83 -6.93 1.11 -6.43
CA GLY A 83 -6.00 2.00 -7.12
C GLY A 83 -6.15 3.51 -6.91
N PRO A 84 -6.78 4.04 -5.85
CA PRO A 84 -6.96 5.49 -5.71
C PRO A 84 -5.65 6.27 -5.62
N ILE A 85 -4.62 5.72 -4.96
CA ILE A 85 -3.30 6.34 -4.85
C ILE A 85 -2.57 6.24 -6.18
N ALA A 86 -2.49 5.03 -6.75
CA ALA A 86 -1.80 4.78 -8.02
C ALA A 86 -2.32 5.69 -9.15
N ILE A 87 -3.65 5.77 -9.31
CA ILE A 87 -4.27 6.56 -10.36
C ILE A 87 -4.05 8.07 -10.15
N ALA A 88 -4.20 8.54 -8.90
CA ALA A 88 -3.95 9.94 -8.59
C ALA A 88 -2.50 10.35 -8.91
N PHE A 89 -1.53 9.49 -8.61
CA PHE A 89 -0.12 9.79 -8.87
C PHE A 89 0.25 9.60 -10.34
N ALA A 90 -0.29 8.61 -11.02
CA ALA A 90 -0.13 8.44 -12.46
C ALA A 90 -0.60 9.67 -13.26
N LYS A 91 -1.72 10.27 -12.84
CA LYS A 91 -2.23 11.53 -13.45
C LYS A 91 -1.35 12.74 -13.14
N LYS A 92 -0.70 12.77 -11.98
CA LYS A 92 0.19 13.87 -11.58
C LYS A 92 1.61 13.75 -12.15
N ALA A 93 2.05 12.54 -12.45
CA ALA A 93 3.38 12.21 -12.96
C ALA A 93 3.27 11.28 -14.18
N PRO A 94 2.87 11.80 -15.35
CA PRO A 94 2.62 10.99 -16.54
C PRO A 94 3.86 10.29 -17.09
N GLU A 95 5.06 10.80 -16.80
CA GLU A 95 6.34 10.20 -17.22
C GLU A 95 6.88 9.15 -16.23
N ALA A 96 6.28 9.04 -15.03
CA ALA A 96 6.62 8.02 -14.07
C ALA A 96 5.88 6.72 -14.37
N ARG A 97 6.47 5.57 -14.03
CA ARG A 97 5.76 4.30 -13.98
C ARG A 97 5.21 4.09 -12.56
N VAL A 98 3.94 3.82 -12.44
CA VAL A 98 3.29 3.57 -11.14
C VAL A 98 2.97 2.09 -11.00
N TRP A 99 3.66 1.42 -10.09
CA TRP A 99 3.39 0.05 -9.69
C TRP A 99 2.31 0.04 -8.62
N ALA A 100 1.14 -0.50 -8.94
CA ALA A 100 0.04 -0.71 -8.00
C ALA A 100 0.05 -2.15 -7.54
N VAL A 101 0.60 -2.39 -6.35
CA VAL A 101 0.84 -3.75 -5.84
C VAL A 101 -0.18 -4.10 -4.77
N ASP A 102 -0.87 -5.21 -4.95
CA ASP A 102 -1.78 -5.79 -3.96
C ASP A 102 -1.71 -7.33 -4.02
N VAL A 103 -2.07 -8.00 -2.93
CA VAL A 103 -2.18 -9.47 -2.89
C VAL A 103 -3.56 -9.96 -3.32
N ASN A 104 -4.54 -9.08 -3.40
CA ASN A 104 -5.93 -9.37 -3.72
C ASN A 104 -6.16 -9.17 -5.22
N GLU A 105 -6.37 -10.26 -5.96
CA GLU A 105 -6.60 -10.24 -7.41
C GLU A 105 -7.79 -9.36 -7.82
N ARG A 106 -8.89 -9.36 -7.04
CA ARG A 106 -10.04 -8.49 -7.30
C ARG A 106 -9.65 -7.00 -7.18
N ALA A 107 -8.78 -6.65 -6.25
CA ALA A 107 -8.26 -5.30 -6.13
C ALA A 107 -7.45 -4.90 -7.36
N LEU A 108 -6.61 -5.79 -7.87
CA LEU A 108 -5.82 -5.57 -9.07
C LEU A 108 -6.69 -5.44 -10.34
N GLU A 109 -7.73 -6.25 -10.48
CA GLU A 109 -8.70 -6.14 -11.59
C GLU A 109 -9.41 -4.77 -11.57
N LEU A 110 -9.86 -4.33 -10.40
CA LEU A 110 -10.44 -3.00 -10.23
C LEU A 110 -9.45 -1.90 -10.55
N THR A 111 -8.19 -2.03 -10.11
CA THR A 111 -7.13 -1.06 -10.41
C THR A 111 -6.88 -0.97 -11.91
N ARG A 112 -6.83 -2.08 -12.64
CA ARG A 112 -6.69 -2.09 -14.11
C ARG A 112 -7.86 -1.40 -14.80
N THR A 113 -9.08 -1.72 -14.39
CA THR A 113 -10.31 -1.10 -14.90
C THR A 113 -10.32 0.41 -14.66
N ASN A 114 -10.00 0.82 -13.45
CA ASN A 114 -9.96 2.21 -13.04
C ASN A 114 -8.84 2.99 -13.74
N ALA A 115 -7.67 2.40 -13.92
CA ALA A 115 -6.56 3.01 -14.65
C ALA A 115 -6.93 3.26 -16.13
N SER A 116 -7.57 2.27 -16.76
CA SER A 116 -8.10 2.41 -18.13
C SER A 116 -9.14 3.54 -18.24
N SER A 117 -10.14 3.54 -17.36
CA SER A 117 -11.21 4.54 -17.33
C SER A 117 -10.68 5.96 -17.07
N ALA A 118 -9.70 6.07 -16.17
CA ALA A 118 -9.02 7.33 -15.83
C ALA A 118 -7.99 7.78 -16.89
N ARG A 119 -7.74 6.99 -17.93
CA ARG A 119 -6.67 7.23 -18.93
C ARG A 119 -5.31 7.43 -18.24
N ALA A 120 -4.92 6.47 -17.40
CA ALA A 120 -3.65 6.41 -16.69
C ALA A 120 -2.83 5.18 -17.18
N PRO A 121 -2.30 5.18 -18.43
CA PRO A 121 -1.65 4.03 -19.05
C PRO A 121 -0.30 3.67 -18.38
N ASN A 122 0.24 4.56 -17.56
CA ASN A 122 1.47 4.38 -16.81
C ASN A 122 1.28 3.65 -15.47
N VAL A 123 0.07 3.14 -15.16
CA VAL A 123 -0.20 2.27 -14.02
C VAL A 123 -0.01 0.81 -14.41
N THR A 124 0.78 0.08 -13.64
CA THR A 124 0.96 -1.38 -13.71
C THR A 124 0.42 -2.02 -12.44
N ALA A 125 -0.76 -2.66 -12.52
CA ALA A 125 -1.36 -3.38 -11.40
C ALA A 125 -0.92 -4.85 -11.42
N CYS A 126 -0.22 -5.30 -10.36
CA CYS A 126 0.43 -6.61 -10.31
C CYS A 126 0.52 -7.18 -8.90
N LEU A 127 0.72 -8.48 -8.81
CA LEU A 127 1.05 -9.19 -7.57
C LEU A 127 2.48 -8.83 -7.11
N PRO A 128 2.80 -9.01 -5.81
CA PRO A 128 4.12 -8.68 -5.27
C PRO A 128 5.30 -9.37 -5.98
N ASP A 129 5.13 -10.61 -6.39
CA ASP A 129 6.14 -11.44 -7.07
C ASP A 129 6.30 -11.12 -8.56
N GLU A 130 5.35 -10.41 -9.15
CA GLU A 130 5.42 -9.93 -10.54
C GLU A 130 6.28 -8.67 -10.69
N VAL A 131 6.61 -7.98 -9.60
CA VAL A 131 7.51 -6.81 -9.65
C VAL A 131 8.96 -7.29 -9.75
N PRO A 132 9.70 -6.97 -10.84
CA PRO A 132 11.06 -7.46 -11.03
C PRO A 132 11.95 -7.15 -9.81
N ALA A 133 12.76 -8.13 -9.38
CA ALA A 133 13.56 -8.02 -8.16
C ALA A 133 14.53 -6.83 -8.16
N GLY A 134 15.01 -6.43 -9.34
CA GLY A 134 15.93 -5.30 -9.52
C GLY A 134 15.26 -3.92 -9.52
N THR A 135 13.92 -3.84 -9.52
CA THR A 135 13.21 -2.56 -9.54
C THR A 135 13.54 -1.75 -8.28
N ARG A 136 13.93 -0.49 -8.48
CA ARG A 136 14.13 0.50 -7.41
C ARG A 136 13.08 1.59 -7.54
N PHE A 137 12.64 2.14 -6.42
CA PHE A 137 11.54 3.09 -6.40
C PHE A 137 12.02 4.49 -6.04
N ALA A 138 11.70 5.45 -6.90
CA ALA A 138 11.90 6.86 -6.64
C ALA A 138 10.98 7.38 -5.52
N ALA A 139 9.87 6.69 -5.26
CA ALA A 139 9.04 6.90 -4.07
C ALA A 139 8.15 5.66 -3.80
N ILE A 140 7.81 5.44 -2.54
CA ILE A 140 6.81 4.45 -2.12
C ILE A 140 5.70 5.17 -1.35
N TYR A 141 4.44 4.89 -1.70
CA TYR A 141 3.28 5.39 -0.97
C TYR A 141 2.45 4.21 -0.48
N SER A 142 1.90 4.32 0.72
CA SER A 142 1.07 3.24 1.26
C SER A 142 0.08 3.72 2.32
N ASN A 143 -1.11 3.18 2.26
CA ASN A 143 -2.02 3.09 3.39
C ASN A 143 -1.99 1.64 3.88
N PRO A 144 -0.96 1.26 4.68
CA PRO A 144 -0.65 -0.14 4.92
C PRO A 144 -1.69 -0.83 5.78
N PRO A 145 -1.83 -2.16 5.68
CA PRO A 145 -2.82 -2.95 6.41
C PRO A 145 -2.45 -3.15 7.89
N VAL A 146 -2.46 -2.11 8.67
CA VAL A 146 -2.07 -2.15 10.11
C VAL A 146 -2.88 -3.14 10.96
N ARG A 147 -4.06 -3.58 10.49
CA ARG A 147 -4.93 -4.51 11.20
C ARG A 147 -4.56 -5.98 11.06
N VAL A 148 -3.65 -6.31 10.16
CA VAL A 148 -3.17 -7.71 9.98
C VAL A 148 -2.27 -8.18 11.12
N GLY A 149 -1.86 -7.26 11.99
CA GLY A 149 -0.91 -7.51 13.08
C GLY A 149 0.48 -6.96 12.78
N LYS A 150 1.31 -6.90 13.83
CA LYS A 150 2.64 -6.27 13.73
C LYS A 150 3.60 -7.08 12.85
N ALA A 151 3.68 -8.40 13.03
CA ALA A 151 4.66 -9.21 12.32
C ALA A 151 4.47 -9.18 10.79
N PRO A 152 3.26 -9.44 10.23
CA PRO A 152 3.06 -9.34 8.79
C PRO A 152 3.30 -7.93 8.23
N LEU A 153 2.93 -6.88 8.98
CA LEU A 153 3.20 -5.51 8.57
C LEU A 153 4.71 -5.22 8.54
N HIS A 154 5.45 -5.69 9.53
CA HIS A 154 6.90 -5.53 9.60
C HIS A 154 7.60 -6.26 8.45
N GLU A 155 7.21 -7.49 8.14
CA GLU A 155 7.72 -8.26 7.01
C GLU A 155 7.46 -7.54 5.68
N LEU A 156 6.24 -7.04 5.47
CA LEU A 156 5.89 -6.25 4.31
C LEU A 156 6.82 -5.05 4.13
N LEU A 157 7.01 -4.27 5.19
CA LEU A 157 7.84 -3.06 5.12
C LEU A 157 9.33 -3.40 4.93
N LEU A 158 9.85 -4.44 5.58
CA LEU A 158 11.23 -4.89 5.39
C LEU A 158 11.50 -5.43 3.98
N HIS A 159 10.49 -5.96 3.31
CA HIS A 159 10.61 -6.40 1.92
C HIS A 159 10.68 -5.23 0.94
N TRP A 160 9.85 -4.19 1.13
CA TRP A 160 9.71 -3.13 0.14
C TRP A 160 10.56 -1.88 0.39
N LEU A 161 10.73 -1.44 1.64
CA LEU A 161 11.47 -0.21 1.94
C LEU A 161 12.94 -0.24 1.48
N PRO A 162 13.69 -1.37 1.57
CA PRO A 162 15.05 -1.44 1.04
C PRO A 162 15.16 -1.29 -0.49
N ARG A 163 14.04 -1.32 -1.21
CA ARG A 163 13.96 -1.12 -2.66
C ARG A 163 13.82 0.36 -3.06
N LEU A 164 13.86 1.29 -2.11
CA LEU A 164 13.98 2.71 -2.41
C LEU A 164 15.31 3.01 -3.10
N GLU A 165 15.29 3.97 -4.02
CA GLU A 165 16.49 4.57 -4.58
C GLU A 165 17.24 5.36 -3.49
N THR A 166 18.53 5.61 -3.73
CA THR A 166 19.33 6.46 -2.83
C THR A 166 18.73 7.88 -2.77
N GLY A 167 18.42 8.34 -1.58
CA GLY A 167 17.79 9.65 -1.36
C GLY A 167 16.27 9.67 -1.53
N ALA A 168 15.67 8.58 -1.99
CA ALA A 168 14.21 8.43 -2.06
C ALA A 168 13.60 8.07 -0.71
N CYS A 169 12.30 8.34 -0.56
CA CYS A 169 11.57 8.07 0.67
C CYS A 169 10.23 7.38 0.42
N ALA A 170 9.76 6.66 1.43
CA ALA A 170 8.41 6.14 1.50
C ALA A 170 7.52 7.05 2.35
N TYR A 171 6.25 7.12 2.01
CA TYR A 171 5.23 7.89 2.71
C TYR A 171 4.11 6.95 3.14
N LEU A 172 4.02 6.71 4.45
CA LEU A 172 3.06 5.78 5.03
C LEU A 172 2.00 6.55 5.81
N VAL A 173 0.72 6.34 5.53
CA VAL A 173 -0.35 6.88 6.35
C VAL A 173 -0.81 5.85 7.36
N VAL A 174 -0.74 6.19 8.65
CA VAL A 174 -1.07 5.27 9.74
C VAL A 174 -1.98 5.97 10.76
N GLN A 175 -3.03 5.29 11.16
CA GLN A 175 -3.94 5.78 12.19
C GLN A 175 -3.23 5.80 13.56
N ARG A 176 -3.35 6.91 14.32
CA ARG A 176 -2.63 7.11 15.60
C ARG A 176 -2.87 5.99 16.60
N ASN A 177 -4.14 5.67 16.82
CA ASN A 177 -4.57 4.62 17.76
C ASN A 177 -4.28 3.18 17.29
N LEU A 178 -3.86 3.00 16.04
CA LEU A 178 -3.42 1.70 15.51
C LEU A 178 -1.89 1.55 15.50
N GLY A 179 -1.18 2.39 16.26
CA GLY A 179 0.24 2.18 16.55
C GLY A 179 1.22 2.95 15.67
N SER A 180 0.85 4.12 15.13
CA SER A 180 1.77 4.93 14.32
C SER A 180 3.09 5.25 15.02
N ASP A 181 3.08 5.48 16.36
CA ASP A 181 4.28 5.78 17.12
C ASP A 181 5.16 4.55 17.33
N SER A 182 4.56 3.41 17.65
CA SER A 182 5.28 2.16 17.79
C SER A 182 5.88 1.68 16.46
N LEU A 183 5.17 1.87 15.34
CA LEU A 183 5.67 1.56 14.01
C LEU A 183 6.88 2.45 13.66
N ALA A 184 6.78 3.75 13.91
CA ALA A 184 7.88 4.69 13.67
C ALA A 184 9.13 4.31 14.49
N ALA A 185 8.96 4.04 15.78
CA ALA A 185 10.06 3.62 16.66
C ALA A 185 10.69 2.30 16.18
N TRP A 186 9.86 1.32 15.79
CA TRP A 186 10.36 0.06 15.26
C TRP A 186 11.16 0.26 13.95
N MET A 187 10.66 1.02 12.99
CA MET A 187 11.40 1.28 11.74
C MET A 187 12.77 1.95 12.02
N GLN A 188 12.84 2.85 13.02
CA GLN A 188 14.11 3.42 13.46
C GLN A 188 15.09 2.36 13.99
N THR A 189 14.60 1.35 14.73
CA THR A 189 15.46 0.23 15.17
C THR A 189 15.94 -0.64 14.02
N GLN A 190 15.24 -0.62 12.87
CA GLN A 190 15.66 -1.31 11.65
C GLN A 190 16.63 -0.48 10.78
N GLY A 191 17.07 0.70 11.25
CA GLY A 191 18.02 1.54 10.54
C GLY A 191 17.42 2.52 9.53
N PHE A 192 16.09 2.69 9.51
CA PHE A 192 15.46 3.71 8.68
C PHE A 192 15.44 5.07 9.38
N VAL A 193 15.54 6.13 8.59
CA VAL A 193 15.28 7.50 9.06
C VAL A 193 13.79 7.76 8.96
N VAL A 194 13.14 8.03 10.09
CA VAL A 194 11.68 8.23 10.15
C VAL A 194 11.34 9.62 10.65
N ARG A 195 10.57 10.36 9.88
CA ARG A 195 10.04 11.68 10.24
C ARG A 195 8.51 11.67 10.19
N ARG A 196 7.88 12.45 11.08
CA ARG A 196 6.43 12.68 11.06
C ARG A 196 6.17 13.96 10.29
N LEU A 197 5.55 13.88 9.11
CA LEU A 197 5.26 15.05 8.29
C LEU A 197 4.01 15.78 8.76
N LYS A 198 2.90 15.08 8.90
CA LYS A 198 1.59 15.64 9.21
C LYS A 198 0.79 14.74 10.14
N SER A 199 -0.10 15.37 10.91
CA SER A 199 -1.12 14.67 11.71
C SER A 199 -2.45 15.38 11.49
N LYS A 200 -3.45 14.65 10.94
CA LYS A 200 -4.77 15.19 10.63
C LYS A 200 -5.84 14.12 10.80
N LYS A 201 -6.96 14.48 11.43
CA LYS A 201 -8.13 13.58 11.63
C LYS A 201 -7.76 12.20 12.20
N GLY A 202 -6.81 12.13 13.13
CA GLY A 202 -6.39 10.88 13.76
C GLY A 202 -5.39 10.04 12.94
N TYR A 203 -4.98 10.50 11.75
CA TYR A 203 -3.95 9.87 10.92
C TYR A 203 -2.63 10.63 10.98
N ARG A 204 -1.53 9.91 10.81
CA ARG A 204 -0.18 10.44 10.67
C ARG A 204 0.44 10.00 9.37
N ILE A 205 1.16 10.90 8.72
CA ILE A 205 2.02 10.57 7.60
C ILE A 205 3.43 10.46 8.12
N LEU A 206 3.99 9.26 7.95
CA LEU A 206 5.39 8.95 8.27
C LEU A 206 6.17 8.98 6.95
N GLU A 207 7.21 9.80 6.92
CA GLU A 207 8.24 9.74 5.89
C GLU A 207 9.33 8.80 6.37
N VAL A 208 9.69 7.84 5.54
CA VAL A 208 10.65 6.78 5.86
C VAL A 208 11.68 6.72 4.74
N CYS A 209 12.94 7.01 5.05
CA CYS A 209 14.03 7.03 4.08
C CYS A 209 15.12 6.04 4.49
N LEU A 210 15.90 5.56 3.54
CA LEU A 210 17.11 4.81 3.82
C LEU A 210 18.12 5.72 4.52
N GLN A 211 18.86 5.17 5.47
CA GLN A 211 20.00 5.89 6.05
C GLN A 211 21.06 6.06 4.96
N ALA A 212 21.53 7.30 4.76
CA ALA A 212 22.64 7.54 3.86
C ALA A 212 23.84 6.69 4.28
N PRO A 213 24.59 6.09 3.33
CA PRO A 213 25.82 5.39 3.66
C PRO A 213 26.73 6.37 4.45
N ARG A 214 27.24 5.92 5.60
CA ARG A 214 28.25 6.70 6.34
C ARG A 214 29.42 6.88 5.38
N GLN A 215 29.75 8.14 5.04
CA GLN A 215 31.01 8.41 4.37
C GLN A 215 32.10 7.86 5.29
N ALA A 216 32.83 6.86 4.80
CA ALA A 216 34.06 6.42 5.46
C ALA A 216 35.02 7.61 5.40
N GLY A 217 35.27 8.22 6.56
CA GLY A 217 36.28 9.26 6.74
C GLY A 217 37.69 8.66 6.67
#